data_c7eaa5046052bfb1062584cf9ec7bdb3
#
_entry.id   c7eaa5046052bfb1062584cf9ec7bdb3
#
_cell.length_a   1.000
_cell.length_b   1.000
_cell.length_c   1.000
_cell.angle_alpha   90.00
_cell.angle_beta   90.00
_cell.angle_gamma   90.00
#
_symmetry.space_group_name_H-M   'P 1'
#
loop_
_entity.id
_entity.type
_entity.pdbx_description
1 polymer ?
#
loop_
_entity_poly.entity_id
_entity_poly.type
_entity_poly.pdbx_seq_one_letter_code
_entity_poly.pdbx_strand_id
1 'polypeptide(L)'
;MALADLRELNVVTGKVIAAGIEVHRVLGPGLLEAAYLACMVTELREHDVDIEVQKALPLIYKNVTVPCAFRTDLVVNGCVVVELKCVSEFLAIHQAQLLTYLKLTGCPVGLLMNFQVPALKHGIRRVLNTRTVPAGRAAPPDDHGRPKVGCG
;
A
#
# COMPACT_ATOMS: atom_id res chain seq x y z
N MET A 1 5.90 18.42 5.83
CA MET A 1 4.56 17.95 6.25
C MET A 1 4.14 18.73 7.49
N ALA A 2 2.98 19.38 7.48
CA ALA A 2 2.48 20.16 8.61
C ALA A 2 2.07 19.23 9.77
N LEU A 3 2.03 19.75 11.01
CA LEU A 3 1.58 18.97 12.19
C LEU A 3 0.13 18.47 12.07
N ALA A 4 -0.74 19.22 11.39
CA ALA A 4 -2.11 18.80 11.10
C ALA A 4 -2.12 17.55 10.21
N ASP A 5 -1.30 17.54 9.15
CA ASP A 5 -1.18 16.42 8.22
C ASP A 5 -0.67 15.16 8.92
N LEU A 6 0.24 15.31 9.89
CA LEU A 6 0.75 14.19 10.69
C LEU A 6 -0.33 13.59 11.60
N ARG A 7 -1.20 14.44 12.17
CA ARG A 7 -2.31 13.95 13.00
C ARG A 7 -3.33 13.18 12.17
N GLU A 8 -3.72 13.71 11.02
CA GLU A 8 -4.62 13.03 10.10
C GLU A 8 -4.04 11.71 9.63
N LEU A 9 -2.75 11.69 9.26
CA LEU A 9 -2.05 10.49 8.85
C LEU A 9 -2.03 9.43 9.95
N ASN A 10 -1.82 9.82 11.19
CA ASN A 10 -1.85 8.91 12.34
C ASN A 10 -3.25 8.35 12.60
N VAL A 11 -4.30 9.15 12.38
CA VAL A 11 -5.69 8.66 12.45
C VAL A 11 -5.93 7.57 11.40
N VAL A 12 -5.53 7.80 10.18
CA VAL A 12 -5.69 6.82 9.09
C VAL A 12 -4.89 5.54 9.34
N THR A 13 -3.62 5.65 9.70
CA THR A 13 -2.80 4.47 10.03
C THR A 13 -3.35 3.72 11.24
N GLY A 14 -3.86 4.42 12.23
CA GLY A 14 -4.53 3.83 13.40
C GLY A 14 -5.75 3.00 13.01
N LYS A 15 -6.59 3.49 12.11
CA LYS A 15 -7.75 2.76 11.58
C LYS A 15 -7.32 1.50 10.81
N VAL A 16 -6.28 1.59 9.97
CA VAL A 16 -5.75 0.44 9.23
C VAL A 16 -5.21 -0.62 10.19
N ILE A 17 -4.44 -0.22 11.18
CA ILE A 17 -3.87 -1.14 12.17
C ILE A 17 -4.98 -1.79 13.00
N ALA A 18 -5.98 -1.03 13.43
CA ALA A 18 -7.12 -1.57 14.16
C ALA A 18 -7.91 -2.60 13.34
N ALA A 19 -8.14 -2.31 12.06
CA ALA A 19 -8.78 -3.25 11.14
C ALA A 19 -7.96 -4.54 11.00
N GLY A 20 -6.66 -4.43 10.82
CA GLY A 20 -5.77 -5.58 10.72
C GLY A 20 -5.74 -6.43 11.99
N ILE A 21 -5.70 -5.80 13.13
CA ILE A 21 -5.73 -6.49 14.43
C ILE A 21 -7.06 -7.26 14.58
N GLU A 22 -8.18 -6.67 14.23
CA GLU A 22 -9.49 -7.35 14.28
C GLU A 22 -9.54 -8.54 13.32
N VAL A 23 -9.12 -8.38 12.08
CA VAL A 23 -9.03 -9.48 11.10
C VAL A 23 -8.16 -10.62 11.64
N HIS A 24 -6.99 -10.31 12.15
CA HIS A 24 -6.07 -11.31 12.69
C HIS A 24 -6.60 -11.98 13.96
N ARG A 25 -7.29 -11.22 14.82
CA ARG A 25 -7.92 -11.75 16.03
C ARG A 25 -8.96 -12.82 15.69
N VAL A 26 -9.75 -12.59 14.64
CA VAL A 26 -10.82 -13.50 14.22
C VAL A 26 -10.25 -14.72 13.49
N LEU A 27 -9.29 -14.52 12.60
CA LEU A 27 -8.82 -15.56 11.68
C LEU A 27 -7.51 -16.25 12.12
N GLY A 28 -6.67 -15.56 12.88
CA GLY A 28 -5.33 -16.05 13.21
C GLY A 28 -4.40 -16.12 12.00
N PRO A 29 -3.18 -16.65 12.17
CA PRO A 29 -2.25 -16.93 11.08
C PRO A 29 -2.66 -18.16 10.26
N GLY A 30 -2.06 -18.35 9.08
CA GLY A 30 -2.16 -19.58 8.31
C GLY A 30 -3.03 -19.52 7.06
N LEU A 31 -3.59 -18.36 6.72
CA LEU A 31 -4.36 -18.17 5.50
C LEU A 31 -3.50 -17.58 4.37
N LEU A 32 -4.03 -17.59 3.16
CA LEU A 32 -3.41 -16.93 2.00
C LEU A 32 -3.54 -15.41 2.11
N GLU A 33 -2.60 -14.68 1.54
CA GLU A 33 -2.65 -13.21 1.48
C GLU A 33 -3.96 -12.69 0.88
N ALA A 34 -4.47 -13.32 -0.17
CA ALA A 34 -5.72 -12.93 -0.81
C ALA A 34 -6.92 -13.00 0.15
N ALA A 35 -6.95 -13.97 1.05
CA ALA A 35 -8.00 -14.08 2.06
C ALA A 35 -7.94 -12.94 3.07
N TYR A 36 -6.76 -12.59 3.54
CA TYR A 36 -6.57 -11.45 4.43
C TYR A 36 -6.92 -10.13 3.74
N LEU A 37 -6.55 -9.96 2.48
CA LEU A 37 -6.91 -8.77 1.71
C LEU A 37 -8.43 -8.59 1.63
N ALA A 38 -9.17 -9.63 1.30
CA ALA A 38 -10.63 -9.59 1.25
C ALA A 38 -11.25 -9.22 2.61
N CYS A 39 -10.71 -9.77 3.70
CA CYS A 39 -11.17 -9.46 5.04
C CYS A 39 -10.80 -8.04 5.49
N MET A 40 -9.60 -7.56 5.11
CA MET A 40 -9.20 -6.17 5.35
C MET A 40 -10.12 -5.18 4.64
N VAL A 41 -10.49 -5.44 3.40
CA VAL A 41 -11.44 -4.61 2.64
C VAL A 41 -12.78 -4.55 3.37
N THR A 42 -13.28 -5.68 3.83
CA THR A 42 -14.54 -5.77 4.57
C THR A 42 -14.47 -4.95 5.86
N GLU A 43 -13.42 -5.14 6.63
CA GLU A 43 -13.24 -4.46 7.92
C GLU A 43 -13.02 -2.95 7.75
N LEU A 44 -12.22 -2.52 6.78
CA LEU A 44 -11.95 -1.10 6.54
C LEU A 44 -13.19 -0.31 6.11
N ARG A 45 -14.15 -0.95 5.44
CA ARG A 45 -15.43 -0.31 5.10
C ARG A 45 -16.23 0.13 6.32
N GLU A 46 -16.00 -0.48 7.47
CA GLU A 46 -16.63 -0.10 8.75
C GLU A 46 -15.91 1.08 9.44
N HIS A 47 -14.75 1.50 8.93
CA HIS A 47 -13.89 2.50 9.58
C HIS A 47 -13.97 3.91 9.00
N ASP A 48 -14.91 4.18 8.08
CA ASP A 48 -15.06 5.48 7.44
C ASP A 48 -13.75 5.97 6.80
N VAL A 49 -13.25 5.19 5.85
CA VAL A 49 -12.08 5.48 5.03
C VAL A 49 -12.34 5.14 3.57
N ASP A 50 -11.73 5.89 2.67
CA ASP A 50 -11.70 5.56 1.26
C ASP A 50 -10.61 4.53 0.99
N ILE A 51 -10.90 3.51 0.21
CA ILE A 51 -9.94 2.47 -0.14
C ILE A 51 -9.88 2.26 -1.65
N GLU A 52 -8.68 2.12 -2.16
CA GLU A 52 -8.41 1.60 -3.50
C GLU A 52 -7.76 0.22 -3.35
N VAL A 53 -8.40 -0.80 -3.92
CA VAL A 53 -7.96 -2.19 -3.80
C VAL A 53 -7.17 -2.57 -5.04
N GLN A 54 -6.00 -3.18 -4.87
CA GLN A 54 -5.14 -3.67 -5.95
C GLN A 54 -4.90 -2.61 -7.04
N LYS A 55 -4.55 -1.40 -6.62
CA LYS A 55 -4.27 -0.29 -7.53
C LYS A 55 -3.06 -0.61 -8.38
N ALA A 56 -3.25 -0.64 -9.69
CA ALA A 56 -2.16 -0.79 -10.65
C ALA A 56 -1.35 0.52 -10.73
N LEU A 57 -0.04 0.38 -10.71
CA LEU A 57 0.90 1.50 -10.82
C LEU A 57 1.72 1.36 -12.09
N PRO A 58 1.65 2.34 -13.00
CA PRO A 58 2.47 2.34 -14.21
C PRO A 58 3.92 2.74 -13.89
N LEU A 59 4.83 2.27 -14.71
CA LEU A 59 6.23 2.68 -14.69
C LEU A 59 6.57 3.35 -16.02
N ILE A 60 7.33 4.43 -15.97
CA ILE A 60 7.90 5.05 -17.16
C ILE A 60 9.37 4.68 -17.22
N TYR A 61 9.74 3.96 -18.28
CA TYR A 61 11.11 3.59 -18.59
C TYR A 61 11.52 4.18 -19.93
N LYS A 62 12.47 5.11 -19.93
CA LYS A 62 13.00 5.74 -21.15
C LYS A 62 11.89 6.14 -22.15
N ASN A 63 10.92 6.89 -21.78
CA ASN A 63 9.79 7.31 -22.62
C ASN A 63 8.78 6.19 -23.00
N VAL A 64 8.92 4.99 -22.46
CA VAL A 64 7.94 3.90 -22.60
C VAL A 64 7.14 3.78 -21.31
N THR A 65 5.81 3.82 -21.43
CA THR A 65 4.92 3.53 -20.31
C THR A 65 4.72 2.02 -20.21
N VAL A 66 5.11 1.44 -19.09
CA VAL A 66 4.85 0.04 -18.75
C VAL A 66 3.63 0.03 -17.82
N PRO A 67 2.44 -0.30 -18.32
CA PRO A 67 1.24 -0.36 -17.48
C PRO A 67 1.33 -1.56 -16.53
N CYS A 68 0.70 -1.47 -15.37
CA CYS A 68 0.64 -2.55 -14.39
C CYS A 68 2.02 -3.10 -13.98
N ALA A 69 3.07 -2.28 -13.99
CA ALA A 69 4.39 -2.69 -13.54
C ALA A 69 4.39 -3.12 -12.06
N PHE A 70 3.51 -2.50 -11.27
CA PHE A 70 3.29 -2.79 -9.86
C PHE A 70 1.80 -2.76 -9.53
N ARG A 71 1.44 -3.46 -8.46
CA ARG A 71 0.09 -3.44 -7.93
C ARG A 71 0.16 -3.42 -6.41
N THR A 72 -0.41 -2.37 -5.80
CA THR A 72 -0.53 -2.29 -4.34
C THR A 72 -1.69 -3.16 -3.87
N ASP A 73 -1.62 -3.67 -2.65
CA ASP A 73 -2.78 -4.34 -2.05
C ASP A 73 -3.88 -3.33 -1.73
N LEU A 74 -3.55 -2.29 -0.97
CA LEU A 74 -4.49 -1.23 -0.60
C LEU A 74 -3.82 0.14 -0.62
N VAL A 75 -4.59 1.15 -1.02
CA VAL A 75 -4.29 2.56 -0.74
C VAL A 75 -5.46 3.13 0.04
N VAL A 76 -5.20 3.68 1.20
CA VAL A 76 -6.22 4.20 2.11
C VAL A 76 -6.15 5.72 2.17
N ASN A 77 -7.28 6.38 1.93
CA ASN A 77 -7.44 7.85 1.86
C ASN A 77 -6.39 8.54 0.96
N GLY A 78 -5.86 7.84 -0.04
CA GLY A 78 -4.83 8.37 -0.92
C GLY A 78 -3.50 8.72 -0.22
N CYS A 79 -3.30 8.33 1.02
CA CYS A 79 -2.13 8.73 1.81
C CYS A 79 -1.38 7.58 2.50
N VAL A 80 -1.98 6.40 2.60
CA VAL A 80 -1.37 5.22 3.22
C VAL A 80 -1.38 4.05 2.25
N VAL A 81 -0.20 3.55 1.88
CA VAL A 81 -0.07 2.30 1.13
C VAL A 81 0.03 1.14 2.13
N VAL A 82 -0.78 0.12 1.94
CA VAL A 82 -0.78 -1.07 2.78
C VAL A 82 -0.39 -2.28 1.95
N GLU A 83 0.63 -3.00 2.40
CA GLU A 83 1.07 -4.26 1.80
C GLU A 83 0.92 -5.40 2.82
N LEU A 84 0.14 -6.40 2.44
CA LEU A 84 -0.09 -7.59 3.25
C LEU A 84 0.94 -8.66 2.89
N LYS A 85 1.42 -9.35 3.88
CA LYS A 85 2.37 -10.46 3.73
C LYS A 85 1.95 -11.63 4.61
N CYS A 86 2.32 -12.84 4.16
CA CYS A 86 2.23 -14.08 4.93
C CYS A 86 3.59 -14.78 4.82
N VAL A 87 4.57 -14.26 5.54
CA VAL A 87 5.98 -14.71 5.49
C VAL A 87 6.49 -15.01 6.89
N SER A 88 7.53 -15.83 6.99
CA SER A 88 8.14 -16.14 8.29
C SER A 88 8.78 -14.90 8.93
N GLU A 89 9.36 -14.02 8.11
CA GLU A 89 9.94 -12.75 8.53
C GLU A 89 9.97 -11.76 7.36
N PHE A 90 10.03 -10.47 7.67
CA PHE A 90 10.25 -9.46 6.64
C PHE A 90 11.70 -9.49 6.15
N LEU A 91 11.83 -9.52 4.82
CA LEU A 91 13.11 -9.37 4.14
C LEU A 91 13.30 -7.92 3.67
N ALA A 92 14.55 -7.54 3.39
CA ALA A 92 14.86 -6.21 2.86
C ALA A 92 14.10 -5.89 1.56
N ILE A 93 13.84 -6.89 0.72
CA ILE A 93 13.08 -6.70 -0.53
C ILE A 93 11.63 -6.26 -0.27
N HIS A 94 10.99 -6.68 0.80
CA HIS A 94 9.63 -6.28 1.14
C HIS A 94 9.56 -4.78 1.44
N GLN A 95 10.53 -4.26 2.20
CA GLN A 95 10.61 -2.83 2.47
C GLN A 95 10.96 -2.02 1.22
N ALA A 96 11.89 -2.51 0.40
CA ALA A 96 12.26 -1.87 -0.85
C ALA A 96 11.07 -1.78 -1.82
N GLN A 97 10.25 -2.82 -1.91
CA GLN A 97 9.04 -2.84 -2.70
C GLN A 97 8.04 -1.78 -2.22
N LEU A 98 7.79 -1.71 -0.92
CA LEU A 98 6.90 -0.69 -0.36
C LEU A 98 7.41 0.73 -0.60
N LEU A 99 8.71 0.97 -0.45
CA LEU A 99 9.32 2.26 -0.78
C LEU A 99 9.13 2.64 -2.24
N THR A 100 9.22 1.68 -3.15
CA THR A 100 8.93 1.90 -4.57
C THR A 100 7.47 2.34 -4.75
N TYR A 101 6.52 1.67 -4.10
CA TYR A 101 5.11 2.04 -4.17
C TYR A 101 4.84 3.43 -3.61
N LEU A 102 5.50 3.79 -2.50
CA LEU A 102 5.39 5.14 -1.93
C LEU A 102 5.90 6.21 -2.89
N LYS A 103 6.99 5.95 -3.61
CA LYS A 103 7.51 6.88 -4.63
C LYS A 103 6.56 7.03 -5.80
N LEU A 104 5.95 5.95 -6.26
CA LEU A 104 5.04 5.95 -7.41
C LEU A 104 3.68 6.57 -7.07
N THR A 105 3.17 6.37 -5.87
CA THR A 105 1.89 6.91 -5.41
C THR A 105 1.99 8.33 -4.87
N GLY A 106 3.16 8.73 -4.39
CA GLY A 106 3.34 9.97 -3.63
C GLY A 106 2.81 9.90 -2.19
N CYS A 107 2.37 8.74 -1.74
CA CYS A 107 1.88 8.56 -0.38
C CYS A 107 3.03 8.75 0.64
N PRO A 108 2.77 9.45 1.75
CA PRO A 108 3.81 9.74 2.74
C PRO A 108 4.19 8.56 3.61
N VAL A 109 3.31 7.57 3.77
CA VAL A 109 3.56 6.42 4.66
C VAL A 109 3.04 5.13 4.05
N GLY A 110 3.74 4.05 4.34
CA GLY A 110 3.32 2.68 4.06
C GLY A 110 3.31 1.81 5.31
N LEU A 111 2.47 0.80 5.30
CA LEU A 111 2.40 -0.23 6.31
C LEU A 111 2.65 -1.60 5.67
N LEU A 112 3.66 -2.30 6.16
CA LEU A 112 3.82 -3.74 5.94
C LEU A 112 3.09 -4.47 7.05
N MET A 113 2.19 -5.38 6.72
CA MET A 113 1.41 -6.13 7.69
C MET A 113 1.57 -7.62 7.42
N ASN A 114 2.33 -8.30 8.26
CA ASN A 114 2.55 -9.74 8.18
C ASN A 114 1.55 -10.48 9.07
N PHE A 115 0.64 -11.22 8.46
CA PHE A 115 -0.37 -12.00 9.17
C PHE A 115 0.14 -13.37 9.68
N GLN A 116 1.32 -13.80 9.24
CA GLN A 116 1.94 -15.06 9.66
C GLN A 116 2.70 -14.90 10.99
N VAL A 117 2.04 -14.34 11.98
CA VAL A 117 2.58 -14.07 13.32
C VAL A 117 1.54 -14.45 14.39
N PRO A 118 1.94 -14.77 15.62
CA PRO A 118 1.01 -15.08 16.70
C PRO A 118 0.08 -13.90 17.07
N ALA A 119 0.60 -12.67 17.01
CA ALA A 119 -0.16 -11.44 17.27
C ALA A 119 0.25 -10.37 16.26
N LEU A 120 -0.70 -9.78 15.55
CA LEU A 120 -0.42 -8.86 14.44
C LEU A 120 0.41 -7.65 14.84
N LYS A 121 0.31 -7.17 16.07
CA LYS A 121 1.13 -6.06 16.58
C LYS A 121 2.64 -6.26 16.39
N HIS A 122 3.09 -7.51 16.35
CA HIS A 122 4.49 -7.87 16.10
C HIS A 122 4.81 -8.03 14.60
N GLY A 123 3.79 -8.05 13.75
CA GLY A 123 3.90 -8.18 12.29
C GLY A 123 3.73 -6.87 11.53
N ILE A 124 3.70 -5.73 12.20
CA ILE A 124 3.50 -4.43 11.56
C ILE A 124 4.80 -3.65 11.49
N ARG A 125 5.11 -3.14 10.30
CA ARG A 125 6.23 -2.22 10.09
C ARG A 125 5.75 -0.98 9.36
N ARG A 126 6.01 0.18 9.92
CA ARG A 126 5.74 1.47 9.31
C ARG A 126 6.95 1.93 8.52
N VAL A 127 6.74 2.38 7.30
CA VAL A 127 7.76 2.89 6.39
C VAL A 127 7.39 4.29 5.96
N LEU A 128 8.29 5.23 6.11
CA LEU A 128 8.09 6.62 5.69
C LEU A 128 8.65 6.83 4.30
N ASN A 129 7.94 7.63 3.50
CA ASN A 129 8.46 8.10 2.23
C ASN A 129 9.44 9.25 2.47
N THR A 130 10.73 8.94 2.50
CA THR A 130 11.79 9.91 2.79
C THR A 130 12.17 10.79 1.60
N ARG A 131 11.62 10.51 0.41
CA ARG A 131 11.78 11.35 -0.77
C ARG A 131 10.45 12.03 -1.06
N THR A 132 10.32 13.29 -0.66
CA THR A 132 9.33 14.18 -1.24
C THR A 132 9.66 14.34 -2.72
N VAL A 133 9.04 13.53 -3.56
CA VAL A 133 8.91 13.90 -4.97
C VAL A 133 7.99 15.11 -4.97
N PRO A 134 8.38 16.26 -5.52
CA PRO A 134 7.46 17.37 -5.65
C PRO A 134 6.18 16.86 -6.30
N ALA A 135 5.04 17.15 -5.69
CA ALA A 135 3.74 16.96 -6.32
C ALA A 135 3.77 17.77 -7.63
N GLY A 136 3.91 17.09 -8.76
CA GLY A 136 4.04 17.82 -10.03
C GLY A 136 4.61 17.03 -11.19
N ARG A 137 4.42 15.73 -11.25
CA ARG A 137 4.34 15.03 -12.53
C ARG A 137 3.16 14.08 -12.49
N ALA A 138 1.98 14.67 -12.64
CA ALA A 138 0.90 13.95 -13.29
C ALA A 138 1.47 13.34 -14.57
N ALA A 139 1.16 12.08 -14.84
CA ALA A 139 1.48 11.49 -16.12
C ALA A 139 1.09 12.50 -17.21
N PRO A 140 1.98 12.76 -18.18
CA PRO A 140 1.60 13.63 -19.28
C PRO A 140 0.33 13.08 -19.92
N PRO A 141 -0.58 13.97 -20.38
CA PRO A 141 -1.79 13.53 -21.05
C PRO A 141 -1.40 12.60 -22.20
N ASP A 142 -2.22 11.58 -22.40
CA ASP A 142 -2.04 10.55 -23.43
C ASP A 142 -1.65 11.18 -24.77
N ASP A 143 -0.39 11.11 -25.11
CA ASP A 143 0.09 11.40 -26.45
C ASP A 143 -0.21 10.15 -27.28
N HIS A 144 -1.25 10.27 -28.09
CA HIS A 144 -1.70 9.21 -28.99
C HIS A 144 -0.59 8.87 -30.00
N GLY A 145 0.25 7.90 -29.72
CA GLY A 145 1.25 7.43 -30.67
C GLY A 145 2.42 6.58 -30.12
N ARG A 146 2.46 6.29 -28.84
CA ARG A 146 3.56 5.50 -28.27
C ARG A 146 3.17 4.06 -27.99
N PRO A 147 4.06 3.07 -28.24
CA PRO A 147 3.75 1.67 -28.02
C PRO A 147 3.49 1.43 -26.51
N LYS A 148 2.34 0.85 -26.24
CA LYS A 148 2.00 0.32 -24.90
C LYS A 148 2.47 -1.13 -24.83
N VAL A 149 3.28 -1.42 -23.84
CA VAL A 149 3.62 -2.83 -23.52
C VAL A 149 2.49 -3.36 -22.65
N GLY A 150 1.79 -4.37 -23.13
CA GLY A 150 0.68 -4.98 -22.40
C GLY A 150 1.15 -5.72 -21.15
N CYS A 151 0.25 -5.79 -20.16
CA CYS A 151 0.43 -6.72 -19.05
C CYS A 151 0.10 -8.13 -19.55
N GLY A 152 1.13 -8.95 -19.67
CA GLY A 152 0.98 -10.40 -19.93
C GLY A 152 0.76 -11.17 -18.64
#